data_840d361411ac64bca231dbd54855cfd7
#
_entry.id   840d361411ac64bca231dbd54855cfd7
#
_cell.length_a   1.000
_cell.length_b   1.000
_cell.length_c   1.000
_cell.angle_alpha   90.00
_cell.angle_beta   90.00
_cell.angle_gamma   90.00
#
_symmetry.space_group_name_H-M   'P 1'
#
loop_
_entity.id
_entity.type
_entity.pdbx_description
1 polymer ?
#
loop_
_entity_poly.entity_id
_entity_poly.type
_entity_poly.pdbx_seq_one_letter_code
_entity_poly.pdbx_strand_id
1 'polypeptide(L)'
;SPKRNPRLATELARCFKAFESENPSARQERRRLLLANKASLDALAQGARCADASFRLEWERGFSGRLPMMLEHHSLVRLGILAAQSALDHGDSERAVQHLLDNAQLGCDLLHTPVGMVSLTGCLLISITTFEALVEQGMLPRLSPEGLRMLADGLYRLDSELQRPLLVREG
;
A
#
# COMPACT_ATOMS: atom_id res chain seq x y z
N SER A 1 -10.49 19.12 -8.36
CA SER A 1 -9.08 18.82 -8.09
C SER A 1 -8.94 18.46 -6.62
N PRO A 2 -8.61 17.18 -6.27
CA PRO A 2 -8.30 16.87 -4.89
C PRO A 2 -7.08 17.71 -4.51
N LYS A 3 -7.26 18.61 -3.55
CA LYS A 3 -6.19 19.44 -3.03
C LYS A 3 -5.15 18.49 -2.43
N ARG A 4 -3.91 18.53 -2.95
CA ARG A 4 -2.76 17.92 -2.30
C ARG A 4 -2.86 18.23 -0.81
N ASN A 5 -2.90 17.21 0.02
CA ASN A 5 -2.81 17.41 1.46
C ASN A 5 -1.33 17.25 1.87
N PRO A 6 -0.50 18.31 1.76
CA PRO A 6 0.92 18.26 2.11
C PRO A 6 1.11 17.95 3.60
N ARG A 7 0.05 18.15 4.40
CA ARG A 7 0.05 17.79 5.81
C ARG A 7 0.09 16.28 6.01
N LEU A 8 -0.60 15.49 5.17
CA LEU A 8 -0.62 14.05 5.30
C LEU A 8 0.78 13.43 5.18
N ALA A 9 1.56 13.83 4.16
CA ALA A 9 2.92 13.33 3.98
C ALA A 9 3.83 13.67 5.18
N THR A 10 3.70 14.89 5.73
CA THR A 10 4.46 15.33 6.90
C THR A 10 4.00 14.60 8.17
N GLU A 11 2.70 14.40 8.35
CA GLU A 11 2.13 13.66 9.47
C GLU A 11 2.53 12.18 9.41
N LEU A 12 2.48 11.55 8.24
CA LEU A 12 2.96 10.20 8.03
C LEU A 12 4.45 10.07 8.35
N ALA A 13 5.30 10.99 7.84
CA ALA A 13 6.73 10.97 8.15
C ALA A 13 7.01 11.12 9.66
N ARG A 14 6.22 11.92 10.36
CA ARG A 14 6.31 12.08 11.82
C ARG A 14 5.88 10.79 12.54
N CYS A 15 4.79 10.17 12.12
CA CYS A 15 4.33 8.90 12.69
C CYS A 15 5.34 7.78 12.46
N PHE A 16 6.00 7.74 11.29
CA PHE A 16 7.06 6.76 11.02
C PHE A 16 8.31 6.97 11.89
N LYS A 17 8.71 8.21 12.17
CA LYS A 17 9.80 8.50 13.13
C LYS A 17 9.42 8.20 14.58
N ALA A 18 8.16 8.41 14.95
CA ALA A 18 7.64 8.08 16.28
C ALA A 18 7.45 6.57 16.48
N PHE A 19 7.62 5.78 15.43
CA PHE A 19 7.44 4.34 15.43
C PHE A 19 8.47 3.61 16.28
N GLU A 20 9.69 4.12 16.33
CA GLU A 20 10.78 3.61 17.16
C GLU A 20 10.57 3.86 18.67
N SER A 21 9.60 4.69 19.03
CA SER A 21 9.27 4.95 20.43
C SER A 21 7.92 4.32 20.79
N GLU A 22 7.91 3.43 21.77
CA GLU A 22 6.68 2.88 22.39
C GLU A 22 5.88 3.93 23.18
N ASN A 23 6.05 5.19 22.84
CA ASN A 23 5.45 6.32 23.55
C ASN A 23 3.92 6.31 23.38
N PRO A 24 3.12 6.39 24.46
CA PRO A 24 1.66 6.47 24.40
C PRO A 24 1.12 7.57 23.49
N SER A 25 1.81 8.71 23.40
CA SER A 25 1.42 9.82 22.54
C SER A 25 1.52 9.45 21.05
N ALA A 26 2.50 8.63 20.66
CA ALA A 26 2.66 8.15 19.29
C ALA A 26 1.54 7.19 18.88
N ARG A 27 1.07 6.35 19.81
CA ARG A 27 -0.09 5.46 19.56
C ARG A 27 -1.37 6.26 19.36
N GLN A 28 -1.59 7.31 20.14
CA GLN A 28 -2.77 8.17 20.01
C GLN A 28 -2.76 8.95 18.68
N GLU A 29 -1.60 9.48 18.28
CA GLU A 29 -1.46 10.20 17.01
C GLU A 29 -1.70 9.25 15.83
N ARG A 30 -1.17 8.03 15.87
CA ARG A 30 -1.41 6.98 14.89
C ARG A 30 -2.90 6.68 14.74
N ARG A 31 -3.58 6.45 15.87
CA ARG A 31 -5.03 6.20 15.87
C ARG A 31 -5.81 7.36 15.25
N ARG A 32 -5.46 8.59 15.60
CA ARG A 32 -6.08 9.79 15.03
C ARG A 32 -5.89 9.86 13.51
N LEU A 33 -4.66 9.60 13.03
CA LEU A 33 -4.34 9.62 11.62
C LEU A 33 -5.10 8.54 10.83
N LEU A 34 -5.18 7.32 11.37
CA LEU A 34 -5.93 6.22 10.77
C LEU A 34 -7.43 6.53 10.70
N LEU A 35 -8.00 7.09 11.76
CA LEU A 35 -9.41 7.48 11.77
C LEU A 35 -9.70 8.60 10.75
N ALA A 36 -8.83 9.61 10.67
CA ALA A 36 -8.98 10.71 9.72
C ALA A 36 -8.86 10.28 8.25
N ASN A 37 -8.19 9.16 7.99
CA ASN A 37 -7.96 8.63 6.63
C ASN A 37 -8.64 7.27 6.40
N LYS A 38 -9.64 6.93 7.22
CA LYS A 38 -10.36 5.64 7.10
C LYS A 38 -10.91 5.42 5.70
N ALA A 39 -11.51 6.44 5.09
CA ALA A 39 -12.07 6.34 3.73
C ALA A 39 -11.02 5.97 2.68
N SER A 40 -9.77 6.44 2.83
CA SER A 40 -8.66 6.09 1.93
C SER A 40 -8.23 4.64 2.10
N LEU A 41 -8.20 4.13 3.35
CA LEU A 41 -7.92 2.73 3.63
C LEU A 41 -9.04 1.81 3.12
N ASP A 42 -10.30 2.20 3.30
CA ASP A 42 -11.44 1.45 2.78
C ASP A 42 -11.41 1.40 1.24
N ALA A 43 -11.05 2.51 0.59
CA ALA A 43 -10.88 2.56 -0.87
C ALA A 43 -9.71 1.68 -1.36
N LEU A 44 -8.58 1.66 -0.64
CA LEU A 44 -7.46 0.76 -0.94
C LEU A 44 -7.90 -0.70 -0.87
N ALA A 45 -8.57 -1.09 0.22
CA ALA A 45 -9.07 -2.45 0.42
C ALA A 45 -10.11 -2.86 -0.62
N GLN A 46 -10.95 -1.93 -1.07
CA GLN A 46 -11.91 -2.18 -2.17
C GLN A 46 -11.18 -2.35 -3.50
N GLY A 47 -10.22 -1.47 -3.82
CA GLY A 47 -9.41 -1.55 -5.03
C GLY A 47 -8.67 -2.86 -5.13
N ALA A 48 -8.03 -3.30 -4.05
CA ALA A 48 -7.29 -4.56 -3.98
C ALA A 48 -8.15 -5.82 -4.22
N ARG A 49 -9.48 -5.71 -4.15
CA ARG A 49 -10.42 -6.81 -4.44
C ARG A 49 -11.02 -6.76 -5.83
N CYS A 50 -10.74 -5.70 -6.59
CA CYS A 50 -11.24 -5.58 -7.95
C CYS A 50 -10.45 -6.53 -8.86
N ALA A 51 -11.15 -7.28 -9.69
CA ALA A 51 -10.53 -8.21 -10.66
C ALA A 51 -9.80 -7.47 -11.79
N ASP A 52 -10.25 -6.27 -12.13
CA ASP A 52 -9.68 -5.42 -13.17
C ASP A 52 -9.42 -4.02 -12.59
N ALA A 53 -8.21 -3.79 -12.08
CA ALA A 53 -7.76 -2.46 -11.70
C ALA A 53 -7.06 -1.81 -12.91
N SER A 54 -7.65 -0.72 -13.42
CA SER A 54 -6.99 0.09 -14.43
C SER A 54 -6.93 1.54 -14.00
N PHE A 55 -5.73 2.10 -14.03
CA PHE A 55 -5.57 3.53 -13.83
C PHE A 55 -5.84 4.24 -15.15
N ARG A 56 -6.87 5.10 -15.18
CA ARG A 56 -7.16 5.92 -16.35
C ARG A 56 -6.04 6.92 -16.57
N LEU A 57 -5.39 6.78 -17.72
CA LEU A 57 -4.35 7.69 -18.15
C LEU A 57 -4.94 8.62 -19.22
N GLU A 58 -4.68 9.91 -19.07
CA GLU A 58 -5.07 10.92 -20.06
C GLU A 58 -4.04 10.94 -21.20
N TRP A 59 -3.92 9.82 -21.95
CA TRP A 59 -2.96 9.68 -23.06
C TRP A 59 -3.08 10.77 -24.11
N GLU A 60 -4.30 11.29 -24.31
CA GLU A 60 -4.59 12.36 -25.26
C GLU A 60 -3.83 13.66 -24.94
N ARG A 61 -3.39 13.82 -23.71
CA ARG A 61 -2.60 14.98 -23.25
C ARG A 61 -1.09 14.77 -23.37
N GLY A 62 -0.65 13.62 -23.85
CA GLY A 62 0.78 13.32 -23.98
C GLY A 62 1.53 13.52 -22.64
N PHE A 63 2.72 14.14 -22.72
CA PHE A 63 3.54 14.43 -21.54
C PHE A 63 2.92 15.44 -20.54
N SER A 64 1.88 16.19 -20.95
CA SER A 64 1.12 17.07 -20.05
C SER A 64 0.01 16.33 -19.31
N GLY A 65 -0.27 15.08 -19.62
CA GLY A 65 -1.20 14.22 -18.90
C GLY A 65 -0.75 14.06 -17.44
N ARG A 66 -1.71 13.96 -16.53
CA ARG A 66 -1.39 13.65 -15.14
C ARG A 66 -0.90 12.22 -15.08
N LEU A 67 0.38 12.03 -14.82
CA LEU A 67 0.90 10.73 -14.40
C LEU A 67 0.18 10.30 -13.12
N PRO A 68 -0.10 9.00 -12.94
CA PRO A 68 -0.59 8.49 -11.67
C PRO A 68 0.30 9.06 -10.57
N MET A 69 -0.34 9.69 -9.59
CA MET A 69 0.38 10.48 -8.58
C MET A 69 1.15 9.54 -7.65
N MET A 70 2.36 9.15 -8.05
CA MET A 70 3.21 8.19 -7.32
C MET A 70 3.38 8.57 -5.84
N LEU A 71 3.46 9.88 -5.53
CA LEU A 71 3.56 10.36 -4.15
C LEU A 71 2.28 10.10 -3.35
N GLU A 72 1.11 10.12 -4.00
CA GLU A 72 -0.17 9.80 -3.35
C GLU A 72 -0.26 8.30 -3.07
N HIS A 73 0.12 7.45 -4.02
CA HIS A 73 0.18 6.00 -3.81
C HIS A 73 1.17 5.64 -2.70
N HIS A 74 2.35 6.25 -2.68
CA HIS A 74 3.33 6.03 -1.63
C HIS A 74 2.79 6.44 -0.24
N SER A 75 2.07 7.57 -0.16
CA SER A 75 1.42 7.99 1.08
C SER A 75 0.32 7.02 1.52
N LEU A 76 -0.43 6.47 0.56
CA LEU A 76 -1.46 5.47 0.82
C LEU A 76 -0.86 4.15 1.32
N VAL A 77 0.24 3.68 0.72
CA VAL A 77 0.97 2.49 1.16
C VAL A 77 1.49 2.66 2.59
N ARG A 78 2.08 3.82 2.89
CA ARG A 78 2.53 4.12 4.26
C ARG A 78 1.37 4.12 5.25
N LEU A 79 0.21 4.62 4.86
CA LEU A 79 -0.99 4.56 5.68
C LEU A 79 -1.45 3.11 5.93
N GLY A 80 -1.40 2.25 4.90
CA GLY A 80 -1.67 0.81 5.02
C GLY A 80 -0.70 0.12 5.98
N ILE A 81 0.60 0.46 5.92
CA ILE A 81 1.59 -0.07 6.88
C ILE A 81 1.27 0.37 8.30
N LEU A 82 0.92 1.64 8.54
CA LEU A 82 0.49 2.11 9.87
C LEU A 82 -0.76 1.38 10.38
N ALA A 83 -1.69 1.05 9.47
CA ALA A 83 -2.88 0.27 9.82
C ALA A 83 -2.52 -1.17 10.21
N ALA A 84 -1.61 -1.81 9.45
CA ALA A 84 -1.09 -3.13 9.77
C ALA A 84 -0.39 -3.18 11.13
N GLN A 85 0.43 -2.20 11.40
CA GLN A 85 1.11 -2.09 12.69
C GLN A 85 0.12 -1.88 13.84
N SER A 86 -0.89 -1.00 13.65
CA SER A 86 -1.94 -0.80 14.64
C SER A 86 -2.72 -2.09 14.90
N ALA A 87 -2.98 -2.90 13.88
CA ALA A 87 -3.60 -4.21 14.04
C ALA A 87 -2.72 -5.16 14.87
N LEU A 88 -1.41 -5.22 14.60
CA LEU A 88 -0.47 -6.01 15.41
C LEU A 88 -0.40 -5.55 16.87
N ASP A 89 -0.48 -4.25 17.12
CA ASP A 89 -0.53 -3.71 18.49
C ASP A 89 -1.79 -4.17 19.26
N HIS A 90 -2.83 -4.59 18.55
CA HIS A 90 -4.06 -5.16 19.12
C HIS A 90 -4.10 -6.70 19.05
N GLY A 91 -3.04 -7.34 18.58
CA GLY A 91 -2.97 -8.79 18.41
C GLY A 91 -3.74 -9.34 17.22
N ASP A 92 -4.23 -8.47 16.32
CA ASP A 92 -4.97 -8.83 15.12
C ASP A 92 -4.01 -9.04 13.93
N SER A 93 -3.43 -10.23 13.89
CA SER A 93 -2.42 -10.63 12.90
C SER A 93 -3.02 -10.75 11.50
N GLU A 94 -4.24 -11.27 11.39
CA GLU A 94 -4.91 -11.45 10.09
C GLU A 94 -5.21 -10.10 9.43
N ARG A 95 -5.72 -9.17 10.21
CA ARG A 95 -5.98 -7.81 9.73
C ARG A 95 -4.72 -7.08 9.34
N ALA A 96 -3.62 -7.28 10.08
CA ALA A 96 -2.34 -6.72 9.72
C ALA A 96 -1.85 -7.24 8.36
N VAL A 97 -1.94 -8.55 8.15
CA VAL A 97 -1.57 -9.19 6.88
C VAL A 97 -2.46 -8.68 5.74
N GLN A 98 -3.77 -8.53 5.97
CA GLN A 98 -4.67 -8.02 4.93
C GLN A 98 -4.25 -6.63 4.46
N HIS A 99 -3.90 -5.69 5.36
CA HIS A 99 -3.41 -4.37 4.97
C HIS A 99 -2.10 -4.42 4.17
N LEU A 100 -1.21 -5.36 4.49
CA LEU A 100 0.05 -5.55 3.74
C LEU A 100 -0.21 -6.13 2.35
N LEU A 101 -1.14 -7.07 2.22
CA LEU A 101 -1.54 -7.65 0.94
C LEU A 101 -2.29 -6.63 0.07
N ASP A 102 -3.14 -5.78 0.65
CA ASP A 102 -3.80 -4.68 -0.07
C ASP A 102 -2.76 -3.70 -0.67
N ASN A 103 -1.69 -3.41 0.07
CA ASN A 103 -0.57 -2.61 -0.44
C ASN A 103 0.17 -3.33 -1.59
N ALA A 104 0.46 -4.61 -1.44
CA ALA A 104 1.14 -5.40 -2.46
C ALA A 104 0.30 -5.50 -3.74
N GLN A 105 -1.02 -5.69 -3.61
CA GLN A 105 -1.94 -5.70 -4.75
C GLN A 105 -1.92 -4.36 -5.50
N LEU A 106 -1.94 -3.22 -4.80
CA LEU A 106 -1.79 -1.90 -5.44
C LEU A 106 -0.51 -1.82 -6.27
N GLY A 107 0.59 -2.40 -5.79
CA GLY A 107 1.85 -2.49 -6.54
C GLY A 107 1.69 -3.31 -7.82
N CYS A 108 1.02 -4.46 -7.76
CA CYS A 108 0.73 -5.31 -8.92
C CYS A 108 -0.18 -4.58 -9.91
N ASP A 109 -1.23 -3.91 -9.46
CA ASP A 109 -2.16 -3.17 -10.30
C ASP A 109 -1.45 -2.04 -11.05
N LEU A 110 -0.52 -1.34 -10.39
CA LEU A 110 0.31 -0.33 -11.04
C LEU A 110 1.18 -0.94 -12.15
N LEU A 111 1.72 -2.13 -11.93
CA LEU A 111 2.56 -2.80 -12.92
C LEU A 111 1.78 -3.16 -14.17
N HIS A 112 0.50 -3.51 -14.06
CA HIS A 112 -0.38 -3.79 -15.18
C HIS A 112 -0.87 -2.52 -15.91
N THR A 113 -0.52 -1.34 -15.43
CA THR A 113 -0.86 -0.07 -16.07
C THR A 113 0.16 0.22 -17.17
N PRO A 114 -0.24 0.49 -18.42
CA PRO A 114 0.68 0.59 -19.56
C PRO A 114 1.46 1.93 -19.58
N VAL A 115 2.11 2.30 -18.49
CA VAL A 115 2.91 3.56 -18.35
C VAL A 115 4.42 3.27 -18.33
N GLY A 116 4.82 2.05 -18.62
CA GLY A 116 6.23 1.68 -18.73
C GLY A 116 7.02 1.93 -17.45
N MET A 117 8.08 2.74 -17.54
CA MET A 117 9.00 3.01 -16.43
C MET A 117 8.33 3.61 -15.17
N VAL A 118 7.27 4.40 -15.34
CA VAL A 118 6.56 5.01 -14.19
C VAL A 118 5.82 3.95 -13.37
N SER A 119 5.15 3.02 -14.06
CA SER A 119 4.46 1.90 -13.41
C SER A 119 5.45 0.99 -12.68
N LEU A 120 6.57 0.65 -13.32
CA LEU A 120 7.61 -0.15 -12.73
C LEU A 120 8.20 0.53 -11.49
N THR A 121 8.52 1.82 -11.57
CA THR A 121 9.06 2.56 -10.44
C THR A 121 8.05 2.63 -9.28
N GLY A 122 6.76 2.83 -9.57
CA GLY A 122 5.68 2.81 -8.58
C GLY A 122 5.57 1.46 -7.88
N CYS A 123 5.55 0.37 -8.64
CA CYS A 123 5.52 -0.99 -8.12
C CYS A 123 6.73 -1.27 -7.23
N LEU A 124 7.95 -0.96 -7.69
CA LEU A 124 9.17 -1.16 -6.91
C LEU A 124 9.15 -0.36 -5.61
N LEU A 125 8.73 0.90 -5.64
CA LEU A 125 8.65 1.73 -4.44
C LEU A 125 7.68 1.14 -3.41
N ILE A 126 6.52 0.67 -3.84
CA ILE A 126 5.52 0.04 -2.98
C ILE A 126 6.06 -1.26 -2.39
N SER A 127 6.68 -2.10 -3.23
CA SER A 127 7.22 -3.38 -2.80
C SER A 127 8.36 -3.20 -1.79
N ILE A 128 9.30 -2.30 -2.04
CA ILE A 128 10.40 -2.00 -1.13
C ILE A 128 9.85 -1.48 0.20
N THR A 129 8.94 -0.50 0.17
CA THR A 129 8.38 0.11 1.39
C THR A 129 7.61 -0.93 2.23
N THR A 130 6.89 -1.85 1.58
CA THR A 130 6.16 -2.92 2.27
C THR A 130 7.12 -3.96 2.85
N PHE A 131 8.19 -4.31 2.10
CA PHE A 131 9.22 -5.23 2.56
C PHE A 131 10.02 -4.67 3.74
N GLU A 132 10.42 -3.41 3.69
CA GLU A 132 11.07 -2.71 4.81
C GLU A 132 10.20 -2.77 6.08
N ALA A 133 8.89 -2.57 5.95
CA ALA A 133 7.97 -2.68 7.08
C ALA A 133 7.95 -4.10 7.68
N LEU A 134 7.91 -5.12 6.84
CA LEU A 134 7.89 -6.52 7.28
C LEU A 134 9.18 -6.92 8.00
N VAL A 135 10.33 -6.58 7.43
CA VAL A 135 11.64 -7.10 7.87
C VAL A 135 12.32 -6.11 8.82
N GLU A 136 12.57 -4.88 8.38
CA GLU A 136 13.38 -3.91 9.12
C GLU A 136 12.62 -3.30 10.30
N GLN A 137 11.30 -3.11 10.17
CA GLN A 137 10.45 -2.62 11.25
C GLN A 137 9.93 -3.75 12.15
N GLY A 138 10.40 -4.97 11.95
CA GLY A 138 10.14 -6.10 12.84
C GLY A 138 8.67 -6.55 12.89
N MET A 139 7.90 -6.35 11.82
CA MET A 139 6.51 -6.81 11.79
C MET A 139 6.41 -8.33 11.64
N LEU A 140 7.30 -8.93 10.85
CA LEU A 140 7.26 -10.37 10.54
C LEU A 140 7.28 -11.27 11.80
N PRO A 141 8.18 -11.07 12.79
CA PRO A 141 8.19 -11.90 13.99
C PRO A 141 6.99 -11.69 14.93
N ARG A 142 6.18 -10.67 14.68
CA ARG A 142 4.96 -10.36 15.46
C ARG A 142 3.71 -11.02 14.88
N LEU A 143 3.80 -11.59 13.68
CA LEU A 143 2.69 -12.29 13.05
C LEU A 143 2.46 -13.64 13.72
N SER A 144 1.20 -14.02 13.87
CA SER A 144 0.83 -15.38 14.30
C SER A 144 1.18 -16.41 13.21
N PRO A 145 1.29 -17.71 13.53
CA PRO A 145 1.49 -18.75 12.53
C PRO A 145 0.43 -18.72 11.42
N GLU A 146 -0.82 -18.43 11.75
CA GLU A 146 -1.92 -18.27 10.80
C GLU A 146 -1.72 -17.04 9.92
N GLY A 147 -1.30 -15.91 10.50
CA GLY A 147 -0.95 -14.70 9.77
C GLY A 147 0.21 -14.93 8.80
N LEU A 148 1.24 -15.68 9.21
CA LEU A 148 2.37 -16.02 8.33
C LEU A 148 1.92 -16.89 7.14
N ARG A 149 1.04 -17.87 7.36
CA ARG A 149 0.46 -18.67 6.26
C ARG A 149 -0.35 -17.80 5.32
N MET A 150 -1.26 -16.97 5.85
CA MET A 150 -2.06 -16.05 5.06
C MET A 150 -1.19 -15.10 4.22
N LEU A 151 -0.09 -14.59 4.79
CA LEU A 151 0.86 -13.74 4.07
C LEU A 151 1.54 -14.51 2.94
N ALA A 152 2.04 -15.72 3.21
CA ALA A 152 2.68 -16.57 2.21
C ALA A 152 1.73 -16.92 1.07
N ASP A 153 0.50 -17.34 1.36
CA ASP A 153 -0.52 -17.69 0.37
C ASP A 153 -0.91 -16.46 -0.47
N GLY A 154 -1.05 -15.30 0.18
CA GLY A 154 -1.34 -14.04 -0.50
C GLY A 154 -0.23 -13.62 -1.45
N LEU A 155 1.02 -13.68 -1.03
CA LEU A 155 2.19 -13.36 -1.87
C LEU A 155 2.33 -14.34 -3.04
N TYR A 156 2.12 -15.64 -2.80
CA TYR A 156 2.13 -16.65 -3.87
C TYR A 156 1.05 -16.39 -4.92
N ARG A 157 -0.14 -15.99 -4.50
CA ARG A 157 -1.22 -15.60 -5.43
C ARG A 157 -0.82 -14.39 -6.26
N LEU A 158 -0.26 -13.34 -5.65
CA LEU A 158 0.21 -12.15 -6.35
C LEU A 158 1.32 -12.46 -7.36
N ASP A 159 2.28 -13.31 -7.00
CA ASP A 159 3.32 -13.78 -7.92
C ASP A 159 2.72 -14.49 -9.13
N SER A 160 1.74 -15.36 -8.89
CA SER A 160 1.02 -16.06 -9.97
C SER A 160 0.24 -15.09 -10.89
N GLU A 161 -0.30 -14.01 -10.35
CA GLU A 161 -0.95 -12.96 -11.14
C GLU A 161 0.05 -12.17 -11.99
N LEU A 162 1.23 -11.86 -11.45
CA LEU A 162 2.31 -11.17 -12.17
C LEU A 162 2.88 -12.00 -13.32
N GLN A 163 2.87 -13.35 -13.19
CA GLN A 163 3.35 -14.26 -14.23
C GLN A 163 2.34 -14.48 -15.36
N ARG A 164 1.10 -14.06 -15.20
CA ARG A 164 0.12 -14.12 -16.30
C ARG A 164 0.59 -13.22 -17.43
N PRO A 165 0.72 -13.75 -18.67
CA PRO A 165 1.11 -12.93 -19.80
C PRO A 165 0.15 -11.74 -19.87
N LEU A 166 0.70 -10.54 -20.03
CA LEU A 166 -0.07 -9.37 -20.39
C LEU A 166 -0.75 -9.72 -21.70
N LEU A 167 -1.98 -10.19 -21.64
CA LEU A 167 -2.81 -10.38 -22.83
C LEU A 167 -2.98 -8.98 -23.40
N VAL A 168 -2.14 -8.66 -24.39
CA VAL A 168 -2.37 -7.53 -25.28
C VAL A 168 -3.74 -7.78 -25.87
N ARG A 169 -4.76 -7.11 -25.37
CA ARG A 169 -6.03 -7.02 -26.06
C ARG A 169 -5.75 -6.23 -27.34
N GLU A 170 -5.44 -6.96 -28.40
CA GLU A 170 -5.60 -6.44 -29.72
C GLU A 170 -7.07 -6.09 -29.88
N GLY A 171 -7.36 -4.79 -29.83
CA GLY A 171 -8.66 -4.20 -30.10
C GLY A 171 -8.68 -3.67 -31.52
#